data_79ce85e6270b58318f2d84b2db031e69
#
_entry.id   79ce85e6270b58318f2d84b2db031e69
#
_cell.length_a   1.000
_cell.length_b   1.000
_cell.length_c   1.000
_cell.angle_alpha   90.00
_cell.angle_beta   90.00
_cell.angle_gamma   90.00
#
_symmetry.space_group_name_H-M   'P 1'
#
loop_
_entity.id
_entity.type
_entity.pdbx_description
1 polymer ?
#
loop_
_entity_poly.entity_id
_entity_poly.type
_entity_poly.pdbx_seq_one_letter_code
_entity_poly.pdbx_strand_id
1 'polypeptide(L)'
;MTITLNHTIVPARDEKAAAQFFARIFGLHPDPKGDHFAPLRINDTLTLLFDDEEEFESHHYAFHVSDAEFDAILGRIREAKLAYGSGPRSLDDGKLNDWNGGRGVYFRDPDGVLELMTVQQ
;
A
#
# COMPACT_ATOMS: atom_id res chain seq x y z
N MET A 1 -1.86 -7.85 26.74
CA MET A 1 -1.39 -8.76 25.69
C MET A 1 -1.55 -8.10 24.34
N THR A 2 -0.53 -8.20 23.52
CA THR A 2 -0.51 -7.57 22.19
C THR A 2 -0.33 -8.62 21.12
N ILE A 3 -1.19 -8.59 20.11
CA ILE A 3 -1.05 -9.44 18.93
C ILE A 3 -0.62 -8.51 17.79
N THR A 4 0.48 -8.85 17.15
CA THR A 4 1.05 -8.00 16.10
C THR A 4 1.25 -8.84 14.83
N LEU A 5 0.79 -8.32 13.71
CA LEU A 5 1.08 -8.94 12.41
C LEU A 5 2.55 -8.71 12.09
N ASN A 6 3.32 -9.78 11.98
CA ASN A 6 4.76 -9.71 11.76
C ASN A 6 5.12 -9.65 10.28
N HIS A 7 4.57 -10.56 9.50
CA HIS A 7 4.80 -10.57 8.06
C HIS A 7 3.64 -11.26 7.37
N THR A 8 3.48 -10.96 6.09
CA THR A 8 2.52 -11.64 5.23
C THR A 8 3.11 -11.79 3.84
N ILE A 9 2.74 -12.85 3.16
CA ILE A 9 3.13 -13.09 1.78
C ILE A 9 2.11 -12.42 0.88
N VAL A 10 2.59 -11.56 -0.02
CA VAL A 10 1.74 -10.79 -0.93
C VAL A 10 1.98 -11.30 -2.35
N PRO A 11 0.98 -11.94 -2.97
CA PRO A 11 1.15 -12.41 -4.34
C PRO A 11 1.23 -11.23 -5.31
N ALA A 12 2.10 -11.37 -6.30
CA ALA A 12 2.32 -10.36 -7.33
C ALA A 12 2.72 -11.03 -8.62
N ARG A 13 2.37 -10.43 -9.74
CA ARG A 13 2.83 -10.95 -11.05
C ARG A 13 4.33 -10.75 -11.24
N ASP A 14 4.86 -9.69 -10.64
CA ASP A 14 6.30 -9.40 -10.62
C ASP A 14 6.65 -8.89 -9.23
N GLU A 15 7.24 -9.75 -8.41
CA GLU A 15 7.51 -9.44 -7.01
C GLU A 15 8.44 -8.24 -6.84
N LYS A 16 9.44 -8.09 -7.70
CA LYS A 16 10.38 -6.97 -7.62
C LYS A 16 9.70 -5.66 -7.99
N ALA A 17 8.91 -5.64 -9.05
CA ALA A 17 8.17 -4.46 -9.46
C ALA A 17 7.15 -4.06 -8.42
N ALA A 18 6.47 -5.01 -7.80
CA ALA A 18 5.50 -4.75 -6.73
C ALA A 18 6.18 -4.14 -5.50
N ALA A 19 7.31 -4.70 -5.06
CA ALA A 19 8.05 -4.16 -3.93
C ALA A 19 8.56 -2.75 -4.22
N GLN A 20 9.06 -2.50 -5.42
CA GLN A 20 9.53 -1.18 -5.83
C GLN A 20 8.39 -0.16 -5.87
N PHE A 21 7.22 -0.55 -6.36
CA PHE A 21 6.05 0.31 -6.38
C PHE A 21 5.67 0.75 -4.96
N PHE A 22 5.52 -0.22 -4.05
CA PHE A 22 5.20 0.08 -2.65
C PHE A 22 6.26 0.99 -2.01
N ALA A 23 7.52 0.67 -2.21
CA ALA A 23 8.62 1.46 -1.65
C ALA A 23 8.58 2.90 -2.14
N ARG A 24 8.35 3.09 -3.43
CA ARG A 24 8.27 4.43 -4.04
C ARG A 24 7.12 5.24 -3.47
N ILE A 25 5.93 4.66 -3.43
CA ILE A 25 4.72 5.37 -3.02
C ILE A 25 4.71 5.64 -1.50
N PHE A 26 5.16 4.67 -0.71
CA PHE A 26 5.16 4.79 0.76
C PHE A 26 6.41 5.45 1.30
N GLY A 27 7.41 5.74 0.44
CA GLY A 27 8.65 6.38 0.89
C GLY A 27 9.57 5.45 1.66
N LEU A 28 9.59 4.18 1.26
CA LEU A 28 10.39 3.14 1.91
C LEU A 28 11.52 2.68 0.99
N HIS A 29 12.45 1.90 1.54
CA HIS A 29 13.55 1.33 0.77
C HIS A 29 13.38 -0.17 0.69
N PRO A 30 13.33 -0.77 -0.53
CA PRO A 30 13.25 -2.21 -0.67
C PRO A 30 14.52 -2.87 -0.11
N ASP A 31 14.37 -4.05 0.50
CA ASP A 31 15.51 -4.84 0.94
C ASP A 31 16.05 -5.63 -0.26
N PRO A 32 17.32 -5.41 -0.67
CA PRO A 32 17.88 -6.11 -1.82
C PRO A 32 18.22 -7.57 -1.58
N LYS A 33 18.10 -8.06 -0.34
CA LYS A 33 18.59 -9.38 0.05
C LYS A 33 17.55 -10.49 -0.01
N GLY A 34 16.45 -10.32 -0.71
CA GLY A 34 15.46 -11.37 -0.84
C GLY A 34 15.90 -12.44 -1.83
N ASP A 35 16.04 -13.69 -1.39
CA ASP A 35 16.37 -14.80 -2.27
C ASP A 35 15.13 -15.35 -2.97
N HIS A 36 14.08 -15.59 -2.22
CA HIS A 36 12.87 -16.24 -2.68
C HIS A 36 11.69 -15.27 -2.80
N PHE A 37 11.61 -14.33 -1.88
CA PHE A 37 10.59 -13.28 -1.88
C PHE A 37 11.28 -11.93 -2.07
N ALA A 38 10.51 -10.94 -2.51
CA ALA A 38 10.95 -9.55 -2.48
C ALA A 38 10.43 -8.92 -1.19
N PRO A 39 11.26 -8.80 -0.15
CA PRO A 39 10.81 -8.26 1.13
C PRO A 39 10.77 -6.74 1.12
N LEU A 40 9.78 -6.19 1.81
CA LEU A 40 9.68 -4.76 2.06
C LEU A 40 9.29 -4.53 3.52
N ARG A 41 10.20 -3.94 4.28
CA ARG A 41 9.93 -3.57 5.66
C ARG A 41 9.07 -2.33 5.71
N ILE A 42 7.85 -2.47 6.24
CA ILE A 42 6.91 -1.36 6.35
C ILE A 42 7.22 -0.52 7.58
N ASN A 43 7.43 -1.19 8.73
CA ASN A 43 7.75 -0.54 9.99
C ASN A 43 8.44 -1.55 10.91
N ASP A 44 8.56 -1.24 12.18
CA ASP A 44 9.25 -2.10 13.16
C ASP A 44 8.58 -3.45 13.35
N THR A 45 7.31 -3.59 12.98
CA THR A 45 6.53 -4.79 13.29
C THR A 45 6.04 -5.55 12.07
N LEU A 46 6.09 -4.95 10.85
CA LEU A 46 5.50 -5.56 9.66
C LEU A 46 6.44 -5.55 8.48
N THR A 47 6.61 -6.72 7.88
CA THR A 47 7.29 -6.89 6.59
C THR A 47 6.32 -7.52 5.59
N LEU A 48 6.27 -6.99 4.39
CA LEU A 48 5.56 -7.62 3.28
C LEU A 48 6.58 -8.43 2.47
N LEU A 49 6.21 -9.68 2.15
CA LEU A 49 7.04 -10.57 1.35
C LEU A 49 6.32 -10.77 0.02
N PHE A 50 6.75 -10.03 -1.00
CA PHE A 50 6.15 -10.17 -2.34
C PHE A 50 6.65 -11.46 -2.98
N ASP A 51 5.74 -12.20 -3.58
CA ASP A 51 6.00 -13.53 -4.13
C ASP A 51 5.40 -13.65 -5.53
N ASP A 52 6.20 -14.07 -6.49
CA ASP A 52 5.74 -14.26 -7.87
C ASP A 52 4.65 -15.31 -7.94
N GLU A 53 3.49 -14.91 -8.44
CA GLU A 53 2.35 -15.79 -8.67
C GLU A 53 1.69 -15.42 -9.99
N GLU A 54 1.34 -16.42 -10.79
CA GLU A 54 0.67 -16.19 -12.07
C GLU A 54 -0.82 -15.93 -11.89
N GLU A 55 -1.45 -16.63 -10.94
CA GLU A 55 -2.88 -16.52 -10.68
C GLU A 55 -3.13 -16.30 -9.21
N PHE A 56 -3.90 -15.30 -8.88
CA PHE A 56 -4.33 -14.99 -7.51
C PHE A 56 -5.51 -14.03 -7.57
N GLU A 57 -6.25 -13.95 -6.46
CA GLU A 57 -7.29 -12.96 -6.31
C GLU A 57 -6.70 -11.61 -6.00
N SER A 58 -7.35 -10.56 -6.50
CA SER A 58 -6.96 -9.18 -6.19
C SER A 58 -7.10 -8.93 -4.68
N HIS A 59 -6.07 -8.34 -4.10
CA HIS A 59 -6.06 -8.01 -2.69
C HIS A 59 -6.53 -6.57 -2.44
N HIS A 60 -6.85 -6.29 -1.18
CA HIS A 60 -7.16 -4.95 -0.71
C HIS A 60 -6.46 -4.77 0.63
N TYR A 61 -5.48 -3.88 0.68
CA TYR A 61 -4.77 -3.56 1.92
C TYR A 61 -5.07 -2.12 2.32
N ALA A 62 -5.37 -1.93 3.60
CA ALA A 62 -5.67 -0.62 4.17
C ALA A 62 -4.63 -0.30 5.24
N PHE A 63 -4.08 0.90 5.18
CA PHE A 63 -3.06 1.35 6.11
C PHE A 63 -3.53 2.58 6.86
N HIS A 64 -3.41 2.54 8.19
CA HIS A 64 -3.62 3.70 9.03
C HIS A 64 -2.30 4.49 9.07
N VAL A 65 -2.37 5.76 8.71
CA VAL A 65 -1.20 6.63 8.63
C VAL A 65 -1.48 7.94 9.35
N SER A 66 -0.42 8.65 9.74
CA SER A 66 -0.55 10.00 10.28
C SER A 66 -0.95 10.98 9.16
N ASP A 67 -1.41 12.18 9.55
CA ASP A 67 -1.71 13.23 8.57
C ASP A 67 -0.48 13.60 7.74
N ALA A 68 0.69 13.67 8.35
CA ALA A 68 1.92 13.99 7.64
C ALA A 68 2.30 12.90 6.63
N GLU A 69 2.16 11.63 7.02
CA GLU A 69 2.40 10.51 6.12
C GLU A 69 1.39 10.48 4.97
N PHE A 70 0.13 10.75 5.28
CA PHE A 70 -0.93 10.82 4.28
C PHE A 70 -0.58 11.86 3.20
N ASP A 71 -0.19 13.06 3.62
CA ASP A 71 0.17 14.13 2.68
C ASP A 71 1.39 13.75 1.83
N ALA A 72 2.40 13.14 2.45
CA ALA A 72 3.61 12.72 1.74
C ALA A 72 3.30 11.63 0.70
N ILE A 73 2.52 10.64 1.09
CA ILE A 73 2.15 9.53 0.18
C ILE A 73 1.26 10.05 -0.94
N LEU A 74 0.27 10.89 -0.63
CA LEU A 74 -0.58 11.48 -1.66
C LEU A 74 0.23 12.30 -2.66
N GLY A 75 1.24 13.03 -2.18
CA GLY A 75 2.15 13.76 -3.04
C GLY A 75 2.89 12.84 -4.02
N ARG A 76 3.34 11.69 -3.55
CA ARG A 76 4.03 10.70 -4.40
C ARG A 76 3.07 10.06 -5.42
N ILE A 77 1.83 9.81 -5.02
CA ILE A 77 0.78 9.32 -5.93
C ILE A 77 0.57 10.31 -7.07
N ARG A 78 0.48 11.60 -6.74
CA ARG A 78 0.31 12.67 -7.73
C ARG A 78 1.53 12.82 -8.64
N GLU A 79 2.73 12.75 -8.07
CA GLU A 79 3.97 12.82 -8.85
C GLU A 79 4.09 11.65 -9.82
N ALA A 80 3.65 10.47 -9.40
CA ALA A 80 3.65 9.28 -10.25
C ALA A 80 2.51 9.29 -11.28
N LYS A 81 1.63 10.29 -11.22
CA LYS A 81 0.46 10.41 -12.11
C LYS A 81 -0.47 9.21 -12.03
N LEU A 82 -0.58 8.63 -10.85
CA LEU A 82 -1.50 7.53 -10.60
C LEU A 82 -2.90 8.08 -10.38
N ALA A 83 -3.89 7.35 -10.86
CA ALA A 83 -5.28 7.63 -10.52
C ALA A 83 -5.52 7.31 -9.05
N TYR A 84 -6.37 8.09 -8.40
CA TYR A 84 -6.80 7.82 -7.03
C TYR A 84 -8.26 8.24 -6.86
N GLY A 85 -8.89 7.78 -5.80
CA GLY A 85 -10.29 8.06 -5.60
C GLY A 85 -10.76 7.94 -4.17
N SER A 86 -12.05 8.22 -3.98
CA SER A 86 -12.65 8.35 -2.67
C SER A 86 -13.22 7.06 -2.09
N GLY A 87 -13.21 5.97 -2.84
CA GLY A 87 -13.77 4.72 -2.35
C GLY A 87 -13.41 3.52 -3.21
N PRO A 88 -13.72 2.30 -2.74
CA PRO A 88 -13.36 1.07 -3.45
C PRO A 88 -14.04 0.91 -4.81
N ARG A 89 -15.14 1.63 -5.03
CA ARG A 89 -15.85 1.66 -6.31
C ARG A 89 -15.66 2.98 -7.05
N SER A 90 -14.77 3.83 -6.55
CA SER A 90 -14.49 5.15 -7.13
C SER A 90 -12.99 5.40 -7.04
N LEU A 91 -12.22 4.53 -7.71
CA LEU A 91 -10.76 4.49 -7.58
C LEU A 91 -10.06 5.59 -8.38
N ASP A 92 -10.77 6.32 -9.22
CA ASP A 92 -10.18 7.29 -10.13
C ASP A 92 -10.98 8.60 -10.25
N ASP A 93 -11.80 8.92 -9.25
CA ASP A 93 -12.56 10.18 -9.26
C ASP A 93 -11.72 11.40 -8.85
N GLY A 94 -10.48 11.20 -8.41
CA GLY A 94 -9.58 12.28 -8.02
C GLY A 94 -9.96 12.96 -6.72
N LYS A 95 -10.79 12.31 -5.90
CA LYS A 95 -11.28 12.87 -4.65
C LYS A 95 -10.81 12.07 -3.46
N LEU A 96 -10.79 12.71 -2.30
CA LEU A 96 -10.55 12.06 -1.01
C LEU A 96 -11.88 11.86 -0.30
N ASN A 97 -11.92 10.94 0.66
CA ASN A 97 -13.07 10.84 1.55
C ASN A 97 -12.75 11.40 2.93
N ASP A 98 -13.80 11.62 3.72
CA ASP A 98 -13.69 12.18 5.08
C ASP A 98 -14.30 11.24 6.12
N TRP A 99 -14.24 9.94 5.85
CA TRP A 99 -14.88 8.95 6.71
C TRP A 99 -14.33 9.01 8.13
N ASN A 100 -15.22 8.88 9.09
CA ASN A 100 -14.92 8.91 10.52
C ASN A 100 -14.23 10.21 10.97
N GLY A 101 -14.43 11.31 10.23
CA GLY A 101 -13.84 12.60 10.56
C GLY A 101 -12.38 12.75 10.17
N GLY A 102 -11.84 11.80 9.43
CA GLY A 102 -10.46 11.83 8.96
C GLY A 102 -10.36 12.09 7.48
N ARG A 103 -9.28 11.58 6.89
CA ARG A 103 -9.07 11.61 5.44
C ARG A 103 -8.75 10.20 4.96
N GLY A 104 -9.26 9.85 3.78
CA GLY A 104 -8.98 8.58 3.16
C GLY A 104 -8.79 8.71 1.67
N VAL A 105 -8.04 7.77 1.09
CA VAL A 105 -7.82 7.69 -0.35
C VAL A 105 -7.64 6.24 -0.76
N TYR A 106 -8.16 5.92 -1.93
CA TYR A 106 -7.99 4.62 -2.57
C TYR A 106 -7.19 4.78 -3.85
N PHE A 107 -6.33 3.82 -4.13
CA PHE A 107 -5.59 3.78 -5.40
C PHE A 107 -5.21 2.34 -5.72
N ARG A 108 -4.78 2.11 -6.96
CA ARG A 108 -4.36 0.77 -7.39
C ARG A 108 -2.86 0.62 -7.28
N ASP A 109 -2.43 -0.56 -6.79
CA ASP A 109 -1.09 -1.05 -7.06
C ASP A 109 -1.15 -1.93 -8.32
N PRO A 110 -0.03 -2.51 -8.78
CA PRO A 110 -0.06 -3.34 -9.99
C PRO A 110 -0.98 -4.55 -9.92
N ASP A 111 -1.33 -5.02 -8.72
CA ASP A 111 -2.02 -6.29 -8.52
C ASP A 111 -3.28 -6.19 -7.67
N GLY A 112 -3.63 -5.03 -7.16
CA GLY A 112 -4.78 -4.90 -6.28
C GLY A 112 -5.13 -3.46 -5.95
N VAL A 113 -5.72 -3.27 -4.77
CA VAL A 113 -6.22 -1.98 -4.30
C VAL A 113 -5.61 -1.65 -2.95
N LEU A 114 -5.18 -0.41 -2.80
CA LEU A 114 -4.63 0.12 -1.56
C LEU A 114 -5.51 1.25 -1.03
N GLU A 115 -5.59 1.33 0.27
CA GLU A 115 -6.34 2.35 0.97
C GLU A 115 -5.48 2.95 2.07
N LEU A 116 -5.53 4.27 2.20
CA LEU A 116 -4.93 4.99 3.32
C LEU A 116 -6.01 5.68 4.11
N MET A 117 -5.87 5.73 5.43
CA MET A 117 -6.79 6.43 6.32
C MET A 117 -6.04 7.08 7.46
N THR A 118 -6.50 8.25 7.90
CA THR A 118 -5.88 8.95 9.03
C THR A 118 -6.60 8.69 10.35
N VAL A 119 -7.79 8.08 10.30
CA VAL A 119 -8.55 7.68 11.48
C VAL A 119 -8.87 6.20 11.35
N GLN A 120 -8.66 5.46 12.42
CA GLN A 120 -8.96 4.02 12.45
C GLN A 120 -10.45 3.76 12.24
N GLN A 121 -10.72 2.71 11.52
CA GLN A 121 -12.07 2.27 11.21
C GLN A 121 -12.42 0.98 11.95
#